data_6710b94ec519a1e1369bf1690ca4aafa
#
_entry.id   6710b94ec519a1e1369bf1690ca4aafa
#
_cell.length_a   1.000
_cell.length_b   1.000
_cell.length_c   1.000
_cell.angle_alpha   90.00
_cell.angle_beta   90.00
_cell.angle_gamma   90.00
#
_symmetry.space_group_name_H-M   'P 1'
#
loop_
_entity.id
_entity.type
_entity.pdbx_description
1 polymer ?
#
loop_
_entity_poly.entity_id
_entity_poly.type
_entity_poly.pdbx_seq_one_letter_code
_entity_poly.pdbx_strand_id
1 'polypeptide(L)'
;MGAPLSAAVVVAAGLQFAVTPTAHSAPLGDLRLAPTATAVQNSWIVVLKDDGTRVSELAAAEDVTPKHVFRSVLNGFSASMSKAKAERLAADPRVAYVEQNSVIRLNETQTNATWGLDRVDQRSLPLSTTYTYNATASNVNAYIIDTGIRTSHAEFGGRAGVGTDTVGDGRNGQDCQGHGTHVAGTVGGRTYGVAKDVNLIAVRVLGCDGSGTTEGVIAGVDWVTANASKPAVANMSLGGSASAALDDAVKRSIASGVSYSIAAGNGILIGIPVNACNYSPARVPEAITVGATDRTDRRASFSNYGSCLDLFAPGVDITSAWKDSDSATNTISGTSMATPHTAGAAALYLANNPTASPAQVRDALVNNATSGKVTNPRAGSPNKLLHSLF
;
A
#
# COMPACT_ATOMS: atom_id res chain seq x y z
N MET A 1 50.29 -51.81 67.32
CA MET A 1 50.48 -52.18 65.90
C MET A 1 49.95 -51.00 65.06
N GLY A 2 50.91 -50.21 64.61
CA GLY A 2 50.65 -48.97 63.91
C GLY A 2 50.41 -49.16 62.39
N ALA A 3 49.55 -48.38 61.83
CA ALA A 3 49.42 -48.20 60.43
C ALA A 3 49.72 -46.69 60.06
N PRO A 4 50.46 -46.45 58.97
CA PRO A 4 50.93 -45.08 58.70
C PRO A 4 49.91 -44.25 57.92
N LEU A 5 49.88 -42.98 58.27
CA LEU A 5 49.17 -41.94 57.54
C LEU A 5 49.89 -41.59 56.22
N SER A 6 49.20 -41.70 55.12
CA SER A 6 49.66 -41.18 53.80
C SER A 6 49.11 -39.79 53.61
N ALA A 7 50.03 -38.83 53.47
CA ALA A 7 49.69 -37.44 53.16
C ALA A 7 49.41 -37.30 51.62
N ALA A 8 48.25 -36.84 51.29
CA ALA A 8 47.89 -36.46 49.91
C ALA A 8 48.28 -35.02 49.70
N VAL A 9 49.13 -34.77 48.66
CA VAL A 9 49.51 -33.46 48.17
C VAL A 9 48.42 -33.04 47.16
N VAL A 10 47.70 -31.96 47.46
CA VAL A 10 46.75 -31.33 46.55
C VAL A 10 47.50 -30.28 45.73
N VAL A 11 47.66 -30.58 44.43
CA VAL A 11 48.16 -29.59 43.44
C VAL A 11 46.98 -28.76 42.97
N ALA A 12 46.94 -27.48 43.38
CA ALA A 12 45.95 -26.54 42.87
C ALA A 12 46.38 -26.04 41.50
N ALA A 13 45.70 -26.49 40.43
CA ALA A 13 45.84 -25.92 39.08
C ALA A 13 45.04 -24.63 39.02
N GLY A 14 45.74 -23.50 38.94
CA GLY A 14 45.13 -22.17 38.69
C GLY A 14 44.64 -22.05 37.25
N LEU A 15 43.31 -22.03 37.07
CA LEU A 15 42.72 -21.61 35.82
C LEU A 15 42.88 -20.09 35.68
N GLN A 16 43.72 -19.64 34.74
CA GLN A 16 43.75 -18.26 34.29
C GLN A 16 42.61 -18.07 33.26
N PHE A 17 41.55 -17.38 33.67
CA PHE A 17 40.53 -16.88 32.73
C PHE A 17 41.12 -15.71 31.93
N ALA A 18 41.36 -15.96 30.65
CA ALA A 18 41.64 -14.87 29.72
C ALA A 18 40.37 -14.04 29.56
N VAL A 19 40.38 -12.83 30.11
CA VAL A 19 39.32 -11.83 29.84
C VAL A 19 39.52 -11.33 28.41
N THR A 20 38.71 -11.84 27.48
CA THR A 20 38.60 -11.26 26.15
C THR A 20 37.97 -9.88 26.29
N PRO A 21 38.59 -8.84 25.75
CA PRO A 21 37.95 -7.52 25.75
C PRO A 21 36.66 -7.60 24.92
N THR A 22 35.51 -7.36 25.56
CA THR A 22 34.26 -7.12 24.86
C THR A 22 34.45 -5.88 24.00
N ALA A 23 34.42 -6.07 22.70
CA ALA A 23 34.37 -4.96 21.73
C ALA A 23 33.11 -4.14 22.07
N HIS A 24 33.27 -2.98 22.67
CA HIS A 24 32.21 -2.00 22.80
C HIS A 24 31.89 -1.57 21.37
N SER A 25 30.70 -1.91 20.87
CA SER A 25 30.18 -1.28 19.68
C SER A 25 30.12 0.21 19.93
N ALA A 26 30.84 0.99 19.11
CA ALA A 26 30.74 2.44 19.16
C ALA A 26 29.26 2.85 19.09
N PRO A 27 28.84 3.90 19.83
CA PRO A 27 27.47 4.35 19.77
C PRO A 27 27.12 4.63 18.31
N LEU A 28 26.02 4.02 17.84
CA LEU A 28 25.46 4.30 16.52
C LEU A 28 25.13 5.79 16.48
N GLY A 29 25.79 6.55 15.59
CA GLY A 29 25.50 7.95 15.41
C GLY A 29 24.06 8.17 14.92
N ASP A 30 23.57 9.40 14.98
CA ASP A 30 22.21 9.77 14.53
C ASP A 30 22.14 9.71 12.99
N LEU A 31 21.82 8.54 12.45
CA LEU A 31 21.56 8.30 11.02
C LEU A 31 20.06 8.27 10.78
N ARG A 32 19.57 9.23 10.00
CA ARG A 32 18.15 9.37 9.64
C ARG A 32 17.92 8.89 8.22
N LEU A 33 17.11 7.84 8.06
CA LEU A 33 16.76 7.32 6.74
C LEU A 33 15.51 8.02 6.22
N ALA A 34 15.53 8.39 4.94
CA ALA A 34 14.34 8.84 4.24
C ALA A 34 13.37 7.66 4.02
N PRO A 35 12.05 7.92 3.94
CA PRO A 35 11.11 6.92 3.47
C PRO A 35 11.55 6.34 2.13
N THR A 36 11.41 5.02 1.95
CA THR A 36 11.90 4.31 0.75
C THR A 36 11.36 4.93 -0.54
N ALA A 37 10.12 5.44 -0.50
CA ALA A 37 9.43 6.09 -1.62
C ALA A 37 10.12 7.37 -2.13
N THR A 38 10.82 8.08 -1.27
CA THR A 38 11.44 9.37 -1.59
C THR A 38 12.96 9.36 -1.45
N ALA A 39 13.54 8.29 -0.92
CA ALA A 39 14.96 8.16 -0.68
C ALA A 39 15.78 8.28 -1.99
N VAL A 40 16.77 9.18 -2.00
CA VAL A 40 17.73 9.26 -3.09
C VAL A 40 18.91 8.35 -2.76
N GLN A 41 19.12 7.32 -3.58
CA GLN A 41 20.19 6.35 -3.36
C GLN A 41 21.55 7.04 -3.28
N ASN A 42 22.36 6.63 -2.28
CA ASN A 42 23.73 7.11 -2.06
C ASN A 42 23.85 8.63 -1.95
N SER A 43 22.79 9.35 -1.63
CA SER A 43 22.80 10.81 -1.43
C SER A 43 22.45 11.15 0.01
N TRP A 44 23.29 11.96 0.66
CA TRP A 44 23.19 12.22 2.10
C TRP A 44 23.41 13.69 2.40
N ILE A 45 22.78 14.17 3.45
CA ILE A 45 22.96 15.49 4.05
C ILE A 45 23.65 15.27 5.39
N VAL A 46 24.84 15.84 5.55
CA VAL A 46 25.65 15.78 6.78
C VAL A 46 25.52 17.12 7.49
N VAL A 47 25.01 17.10 8.71
CA VAL A 47 24.87 18.30 9.55
C VAL A 47 25.85 18.23 10.71
N LEU A 48 26.69 19.27 10.83
CA LEU A 48 27.68 19.38 11.86
C LEU A 48 27.13 20.05 13.13
N LYS A 49 27.80 19.82 14.25
CA LYS A 49 27.51 20.55 15.48
C LYS A 49 27.98 22.01 15.35
N ASP A 50 27.32 22.89 16.09
CA ASP A 50 27.70 24.31 16.15
C ASP A 50 28.87 24.55 17.14
N ASP A 51 29.97 23.81 16.95
CA ASP A 51 31.18 23.86 17.80
C ASP A 51 32.41 24.47 17.12
N GLY A 52 32.18 25.13 15.96
CA GLY A 52 33.23 25.71 15.15
C GLY A 52 33.86 24.77 14.13
N THR A 53 33.42 23.55 14.02
CA THR A 53 33.85 22.59 12.99
C THR A 53 33.54 23.12 11.58
N ARG A 54 34.55 23.09 10.70
CA ARG A 54 34.39 23.51 9.30
C ARG A 54 34.08 22.33 8.41
N VAL A 55 33.12 22.53 7.50
CA VAL A 55 32.75 21.51 6.48
C VAL A 55 33.97 21.02 5.71
N SER A 56 34.90 21.94 5.32
CA SER A 56 36.11 21.59 4.56
C SER A 56 37.06 20.67 5.33
N GLU A 57 37.17 20.82 6.63
CA GLU A 57 38.04 20.01 7.48
C GLU A 57 37.47 18.57 7.62
N LEU A 58 36.16 18.46 7.89
CA LEU A 58 35.51 17.14 7.97
C LEU A 58 35.51 16.43 6.62
N ALA A 59 35.15 17.14 5.54
CA ALA A 59 35.07 16.57 4.21
C ALA A 59 36.43 16.05 3.73
N ALA A 60 37.52 16.79 4.01
CA ALA A 60 38.90 16.36 3.69
C ALA A 60 39.33 15.16 4.56
N ALA A 61 39.06 15.20 5.85
CA ALA A 61 39.40 14.09 6.77
C ALA A 61 38.71 12.77 6.43
N GLU A 62 37.50 12.88 5.91
CA GLU A 62 36.68 11.73 5.58
C GLU A 62 36.73 11.37 4.09
N ASP A 63 37.54 11.99 3.28
CA ASP A 63 37.62 11.79 1.82
C ASP A 63 36.23 11.80 1.18
N VAL A 64 35.48 12.89 1.39
CA VAL A 64 34.15 13.14 0.85
C VAL A 64 34.16 14.43 0.07
N THR A 65 33.65 14.41 -1.14
CA THR A 65 33.46 15.61 -1.97
C THR A 65 32.08 16.20 -1.75
N PRO A 66 31.92 17.38 -1.11
CA PRO A 66 30.65 18.05 -0.96
C PRO A 66 30.05 18.43 -2.32
N LYS A 67 28.75 18.11 -2.53
CA LYS A 67 27.98 18.58 -3.69
C LYS A 67 27.43 19.98 -3.44
N HIS A 68 26.88 20.20 -2.26
CA HIS A 68 26.43 21.51 -1.77
C HIS A 68 26.96 21.73 -0.36
N VAL A 69 27.35 22.97 -0.04
CA VAL A 69 27.75 23.37 1.30
C VAL A 69 26.75 24.38 1.84
N PHE A 70 26.20 24.11 3.00
CA PHE A 70 25.23 24.94 3.69
C PHE A 70 25.97 25.76 4.78
N ARG A 71 25.66 27.04 4.90
CA ARG A 71 26.34 27.93 5.86
C ARG A 71 25.41 28.89 6.59
N SER A 72 24.24 29.16 6.02
CA SER A 72 23.32 30.19 6.53
C SER A 72 22.15 29.65 7.30
N VAL A 73 21.68 28.47 6.92
CA VAL A 73 20.45 27.81 7.51
C VAL A 73 20.82 26.63 8.40
N LEU A 74 21.96 26.01 8.12
CA LEU A 74 22.58 24.96 8.94
C LEU A 74 24.07 24.88 8.60
N ASN A 75 24.87 24.36 9.52
CA ASN A 75 26.27 24.07 9.24
C ASN A 75 26.40 22.65 8.72
N GLY A 76 26.63 22.46 7.40
CA GLY A 76 26.65 21.12 6.83
C GLY A 76 26.88 21.09 5.33
N PHE A 77 26.74 19.89 4.75
CA PHE A 77 26.90 19.67 3.32
C PHE A 77 26.09 18.47 2.85
N SER A 78 25.83 18.42 1.55
CA SER A 78 25.34 17.19 0.90
C SER A 78 26.46 16.53 0.10
N ALA A 79 26.47 15.19 0.04
CA ALA A 79 27.43 14.43 -0.73
C ALA A 79 26.88 13.08 -1.19
N SER A 80 27.52 12.51 -2.22
CA SER A 80 27.27 11.14 -2.66
C SER A 80 28.23 10.19 -1.94
N MET A 81 27.69 9.21 -1.23
CA MET A 81 28.48 8.18 -0.55
C MET A 81 27.63 6.93 -0.26
N SER A 82 28.29 5.81 0.03
CA SER A 82 27.61 4.59 0.44
C SER A 82 26.95 4.74 1.82
N LYS A 83 25.93 3.94 2.11
CA LYS A 83 25.28 3.90 3.44
C LYS A 83 26.28 3.63 4.55
N ALA A 84 27.24 2.69 4.35
CA ALA A 84 28.27 2.38 5.32
C ALA A 84 29.18 3.57 5.63
N LYS A 85 29.44 4.46 4.65
CA LYS A 85 30.19 5.69 4.88
C LYS A 85 29.34 6.73 5.62
N ALA A 86 28.05 6.84 5.30
CA ALA A 86 27.13 7.70 6.02
C ALA A 86 26.98 7.30 7.51
N GLU A 87 26.94 5.99 7.78
CA GLU A 87 26.93 5.44 9.15
C GLU A 87 28.19 5.81 9.93
N ARG A 88 29.36 5.74 9.30
CA ARG A 88 30.63 6.18 9.94
C ARG A 88 30.65 7.68 10.23
N LEU A 89 30.19 8.50 9.28
CA LEU A 89 30.06 9.93 9.48
C LEU A 89 29.05 10.29 10.57
N ALA A 90 27.94 9.59 10.67
CA ALA A 90 26.98 9.79 11.75
C ALA A 90 27.58 9.51 13.14
N ALA A 91 28.58 8.62 13.24
CA ALA A 91 29.29 8.31 14.48
C ALA A 91 30.44 9.31 14.78
N ASP A 92 30.81 10.21 13.87
CA ASP A 92 31.84 11.21 14.11
C ASP A 92 31.36 12.22 15.16
N PRO A 93 32.15 12.51 16.20
CA PRO A 93 31.76 13.41 17.29
C PRO A 93 31.48 14.87 16.84
N ARG A 94 31.99 15.29 15.67
CA ARG A 94 31.76 16.61 15.05
C ARG A 94 30.41 16.69 14.32
N VAL A 95 29.77 15.53 14.03
CA VAL A 95 28.51 15.44 13.30
C VAL A 95 27.34 15.44 14.28
N ALA A 96 26.34 16.25 14.01
CA ALA A 96 25.08 16.27 14.75
C ALA A 96 24.18 15.11 14.31
N TYR A 97 24.00 14.97 13.00
CA TYR A 97 23.30 13.85 12.37
C TYR A 97 23.65 13.76 10.88
N VAL A 98 23.38 12.59 10.30
CA VAL A 98 23.39 12.37 8.85
C VAL A 98 21.98 11.95 8.40
N GLU A 99 21.45 12.64 7.42
CA GLU A 99 20.11 12.36 6.88
C GLU A 99 20.20 11.92 5.43
N GLN A 100 19.46 10.86 5.08
CA GLN A 100 19.36 10.45 3.70
C GLN A 100 18.57 11.48 2.91
N ASN A 101 19.15 11.96 1.80
CA ASN A 101 18.48 12.90 0.91
C ASN A 101 17.19 12.30 0.32
N SER A 102 16.19 13.12 0.16
CA SER A 102 14.88 12.70 -0.37
C SER A 102 14.41 13.60 -1.51
N VAL A 103 13.58 13.02 -2.37
CA VAL A 103 12.90 13.75 -3.44
C VAL A 103 11.74 14.54 -2.85
N ILE A 104 11.70 15.84 -3.13
CA ILE A 104 10.55 16.71 -2.84
C ILE A 104 9.79 16.89 -4.15
N ARG A 105 8.47 16.68 -4.12
CA ARG A 105 7.57 16.84 -5.27
C ARG A 105 6.50 17.86 -4.97
N LEU A 106 5.99 18.50 -6.01
CA LEU A 106 4.74 19.25 -5.91
C LEU A 106 3.59 18.24 -5.83
N ASN A 107 2.66 18.49 -4.94
CA ASN A 107 1.38 17.79 -4.95
C ASN A 107 0.52 18.36 -6.07
N GLU A 108 -0.15 17.48 -6.81
CA GLU A 108 -1.17 17.89 -7.76
C GLU A 108 -2.54 17.92 -7.06
N THR A 109 -3.41 18.86 -7.49
CA THR A 109 -4.72 19.03 -6.88
C THR A 109 -5.78 19.13 -7.97
N GLN A 110 -6.71 18.18 -7.96
CA GLN A 110 -7.93 18.23 -8.76
C GLN A 110 -8.98 19.07 -8.02
N THR A 111 -9.54 20.06 -8.69
CA THR A 111 -10.71 20.81 -8.20
C THR A 111 -12.01 20.11 -8.61
N ASN A 112 -13.11 20.40 -7.92
CA ASN A 112 -14.41 19.75 -8.12
C ASN A 112 -14.35 18.23 -8.08
N ALA A 113 -13.53 17.69 -7.18
CA ALA A 113 -13.41 16.26 -6.96
C ALA A 113 -14.74 15.67 -6.45
N THR A 114 -15.04 14.44 -6.84
CA THR A 114 -16.14 13.69 -6.23
C THR A 114 -15.86 13.48 -4.75
N TRP A 115 -16.90 13.35 -3.94
CA TRP A 115 -16.75 13.29 -2.49
C TRP A 115 -15.86 12.13 -2.02
N GLY A 116 -15.85 11.00 -2.74
CA GLY A 116 -15.00 9.84 -2.41
C GLY A 116 -13.52 10.16 -2.55
N LEU A 117 -13.12 10.84 -3.64
CA LEU A 117 -11.76 11.31 -3.83
C LEU A 117 -11.36 12.36 -2.79
N ASP A 118 -12.20 13.39 -2.61
CA ASP A 118 -12.00 14.43 -1.60
C ASP A 118 -11.85 13.84 -0.18
N ARG A 119 -12.57 12.77 0.14
CA ARG A 119 -12.48 12.16 1.47
C ARG A 119 -11.19 11.39 1.71
N VAL A 120 -10.60 10.78 0.68
CA VAL A 120 -9.43 9.93 0.88
C VAL A 120 -8.11 10.69 0.97
N ASP A 121 -8.04 11.96 0.57
CA ASP A 121 -6.82 12.78 0.69
C ASP A 121 -6.77 13.63 1.97
N GLN A 122 -7.80 13.60 2.79
CA GLN A 122 -7.87 14.39 4.02
C GLN A 122 -8.18 13.55 5.26
N ARG A 123 -7.75 14.03 6.43
CA ARG A 123 -7.88 13.31 7.70
C ARG A 123 -9.22 13.54 8.40
N SER A 124 -9.92 14.64 8.10
CA SER A 124 -11.11 15.06 8.82
C SER A 124 -12.10 15.80 7.93
N LEU A 125 -13.38 15.71 8.24
CA LEU A 125 -14.41 16.57 7.70
C LEU A 125 -14.25 18.02 8.23
N PRO A 126 -14.78 19.03 7.53
CA PRO A 126 -15.59 18.96 6.31
C PRO A 126 -14.78 18.66 5.05
N LEU A 127 -15.47 18.22 3.98
CA LEU A 127 -14.89 18.03 2.66
C LEU A 127 -14.45 19.36 2.05
N SER A 128 -13.36 19.34 1.26
CA SER A 128 -12.72 20.50 0.64
C SER A 128 -13.13 20.75 -0.81
N THR A 129 -13.83 19.80 -1.43
CA THR A 129 -14.13 19.71 -2.88
C THR A 129 -12.90 19.56 -3.77
N THR A 130 -11.77 19.20 -3.18
CA THR A 130 -10.51 18.96 -3.91
C THR A 130 -10.01 17.54 -3.66
N TYR A 131 -9.14 17.07 -4.55
CA TYR A 131 -8.39 15.83 -4.36
C TYR A 131 -6.92 16.09 -4.65
N THR A 132 -6.08 15.94 -3.65
CA THR A 132 -4.64 16.12 -3.70
C THR A 132 -3.94 14.76 -3.80
N TYR A 133 -2.98 14.65 -4.71
CA TYR A 133 -2.18 13.44 -4.90
C TYR A 133 -0.72 13.79 -5.21
N ASN A 134 0.19 12.91 -4.81
CA ASN A 134 1.65 13.08 -4.98
C ASN A 134 2.26 12.07 -5.95
N ALA A 135 1.44 11.24 -6.57
CA ALA A 135 1.82 10.28 -7.60
C ALA A 135 0.60 9.99 -8.49
N THR A 136 0.82 9.54 -9.72
CA THR A 136 -0.23 9.17 -10.67
C THR A 136 -0.25 7.68 -11.01
N ALA A 137 0.78 6.94 -10.59
CA ALA A 137 0.96 5.49 -10.75
C ALA A 137 1.07 5.00 -12.20
N SER A 138 1.66 5.79 -13.11
CA SER A 138 1.86 5.39 -14.51
C SER A 138 2.74 4.15 -14.70
N ASN A 139 3.52 3.79 -13.70
CA ASN A 139 4.38 2.61 -13.67
C ASN A 139 3.71 1.38 -12.99
N VAL A 140 2.43 1.45 -12.63
CA VAL A 140 1.71 0.39 -11.91
C VAL A 140 0.61 -0.20 -12.79
N ASN A 141 0.36 -1.51 -12.64
CA ASN A 141 -0.68 -2.24 -13.34
C ASN A 141 -1.80 -2.64 -12.36
N ALA A 142 -3.03 -2.24 -12.64
CA ALA A 142 -4.22 -2.57 -11.85
C ALA A 142 -5.09 -3.57 -12.61
N TYR A 143 -5.23 -4.76 -12.06
CA TYR A 143 -6.02 -5.87 -12.59
C TYR A 143 -7.43 -5.81 -12.01
N ILE A 144 -8.42 -5.58 -12.85
CA ILE A 144 -9.83 -5.43 -12.46
C ILE A 144 -10.52 -6.77 -12.71
N ILE A 145 -10.66 -7.58 -11.65
CA ILE A 145 -11.28 -8.91 -11.67
C ILE A 145 -12.78 -8.71 -11.42
N ASP A 146 -13.56 -8.59 -12.52
CA ASP A 146 -14.94 -8.11 -12.46
C ASP A 146 -15.74 -8.47 -13.74
N THR A 147 -16.72 -7.64 -14.15
CA THR A 147 -17.56 -7.81 -15.36
C THR A 147 -16.88 -7.40 -16.67
N GLY A 148 -15.60 -7.04 -16.63
CA GLY A 148 -14.85 -6.47 -17.75
C GLY A 148 -14.69 -4.95 -17.65
N ILE A 149 -14.14 -4.32 -18.67
CA ILE A 149 -13.98 -2.86 -18.77
C ILE A 149 -14.45 -2.42 -20.17
N ARG A 150 -15.19 -1.31 -20.25
CA ARG A 150 -15.35 -0.57 -21.51
C ARG A 150 -14.04 0.18 -21.79
N THR A 151 -13.10 -0.47 -22.47
CA THR A 151 -11.72 0.02 -22.64
C THR A 151 -11.62 1.31 -23.46
N SER A 152 -12.63 1.61 -24.30
CA SER A 152 -12.72 2.84 -25.10
C SER A 152 -13.18 4.07 -24.31
N HIS A 153 -13.61 3.91 -23.03
CA HIS A 153 -14.14 5.00 -22.24
C HIS A 153 -13.11 6.14 -22.08
N ALA A 154 -13.54 7.40 -22.26
CA ALA A 154 -12.69 8.58 -22.26
C ALA A 154 -11.89 8.77 -20.94
N GLU A 155 -12.46 8.31 -19.81
CA GLU A 155 -11.79 8.32 -18.52
C GLU A 155 -10.46 7.56 -18.52
N PHE A 156 -10.31 6.59 -19.40
CA PHE A 156 -9.10 5.75 -19.40
C PHE A 156 -8.02 6.25 -20.36
N GLY A 157 -8.35 7.11 -21.35
CA GLY A 157 -7.36 7.71 -22.22
C GLY A 157 -6.43 6.70 -22.91
N GLY A 158 -6.91 5.51 -23.25
CA GLY A 158 -6.13 4.43 -23.87
C GLY A 158 -5.32 3.57 -22.86
N ARG A 159 -5.39 3.83 -21.56
CA ARG A 159 -4.67 3.05 -20.52
C ARG A 159 -5.38 1.75 -20.09
N ALA A 160 -6.62 1.54 -20.57
CA ALA A 160 -7.36 0.31 -20.29
C ALA A 160 -7.17 -0.70 -21.41
N GLY A 161 -6.80 -1.91 -21.04
CA GLY A 161 -6.65 -3.06 -21.94
C GLY A 161 -7.36 -4.30 -21.42
N VAL A 162 -7.37 -5.35 -22.23
CA VAL A 162 -7.95 -6.65 -21.87
C VAL A 162 -6.82 -7.61 -21.54
N GLY A 163 -6.92 -8.25 -20.39
CA GLY A 163 -6.08 -9.36 -19.97
C GLY A 163 -6.70 -10.70 -20.37
N THR A 164 -7.84 -11.05 -19.75
CA THR A 164 -8.53 -12.32 -20.03
C THR A 164 -10.03 -12.20 -19.84
N ASP A 165 -10.75 -13.19 -20.38
CA ASP A 165 -12.20 -13.36 -20.23
C ASP A 165 -12.49 -14.84 -19.96
N THR A 166 -12.98 -15.18 -18.78
CA THR A 166 -13.29 -16.54 -18.35
C THR A 166 -14.79 -16.88 -18.50
N VAL A 167 -15.61 -15.91 -18.93
CA VAL A 167 -17.05 -16.10 -19.10
C VAL A 167 -17.36 -16.88 -20.39
N GLY A 168 -16.58 -16.65 -21.45
CA GLY A 168 -16.69 -17.43 -22.69
C GLY A 168 -17.89 -17.08 -23.57
N ASP A 169 -18.50 -15.89 -23.40
CA ASP A 169 -19.65 -15.45 -24.19
C ASP A 169 -19.28 -14.61 -25.43
N GLY A 170 -17.99 -14.61 -25.80
CA GLY A 170 -17.46 -13.91 -26.99
C GLY A 170 -17.24 -12.42 -26.84
N ARG A 171 -17.39 -11.85 -25.64
CA ARG A 171 -17.19 -10.42 -25.40
C ARG A 171 -15.74 -9.99 -25.21
N ASN A 172 -14.83 -10.94 -25.04
CA ASN A 172 -13.40 -10.68 -25.00
C ASN A 172 -13.01 -9.59 -24.01
N GLY A 173 -13.48 -9.67 -22.77
CA GLY A 173 -13.15 -8.73 -21.69
C GLY A 173 -13.90 -7.40 -21.69
N GLN A 174 -14.76 -7.14 -22.71
CA GLN A 174 -15.59 -5.94 -22.75
C GLN A 174 -16.78 -6.04 -21.79
N ASP A 175 -16.98 -4.96 -21.05
CA ASP A 175 -18.05 -4.87 -20.03
C ASP A 175 -19.43 -4.70 -20.67
N CYS A 176 -20.37 -5.53 -20.28
CA CYS A 176 -21.77 -5.44 -20.69
C CYS A 176 -22.73 -5.22 -19.51
N GLN A 177 -22.20 -5.23 -18.29
CA GLN A 177 -22.98 -5.01 -17.08
C GLN A 177 -22.79 -3.56 -16.53
N GLY A 178 -21.55 -3.07 -16.50
CA GLY A 178 -21.16 -1.71 -16.09
C GLY A 178 -20.37 -1.65 -14.79
N HIS A 179 -20.46 -2.66 -13.94
CA HIS A 179 -19.82 -2.66 -12.62
C HIS A 179 -18.28 -2.60 -12.73
N GLY A 180 -17.68 -3.43 -13.57
CA GLY A 180 -16.22 -3.43 -13.75
C GLY A 180 -15.68 -2.12 -14.36
N THR A 181 -16.43 -1.49 -15.28
CA THR A 181 -16.09 -0.16 -15.81
C THR A 181 -16.14 0.90 -14.72
N HIS A 182 -17.14 0.85 -13.84
CA HIS A 182 -17.28 1.76 -12.69
C HIS A 182 -16.11 1.59 -11.71
N VAL A 183 -15.80 0.36 -11.37
CA VAL A 183 -14.66 0.00 -10.51
C VAL A 183 -13.34 0.48 -11.12
N ALA A 184 -13.09 0.19 -12.39
CA ALA A 184 -11.91 0.66 -13.11
C ALA A 184 -11.79 2.20 -13.10
N GLY A 185 -12.92 2.90 -13.28
CA GLY A 185 -12.98 4.36 -13.22
C GLY A 185 -12.58 4.90 -11.84
N THR A 186 -13.00 4.23 -10.76
CA THR A 186 -12.64 4.63 -9.39
C THR A 186 -11.18 4.30 -9.04
N VAL A 187 -10.61 3.21 -9.59
CA VAL A 187 -9.17 2.94 -9.45
C VAL A 187 -8.34 3.98 -10.19
N GLY A 188 -8.64 4.20 -11.50
CA GLY A 188 -7.70 4.86 -12.41
C GLY A 188 -8.31 5.74 -13.48
N GLY A 189 -9.55 6.20 -13.35
CA GLY A 189 -10.14 7.19 -14.24
C GLY A 189 -9.48 8.57 -14.07
N ARG A 190 -9.42 9.33 -15.14
CA ARG A 190 -8.84 10.67 -15.13
C ARG A 190 -9.59 11.62 -14.19
N THR A 191 -10.92 11.55 -14.18
CA THR A 191 -11.78 12.39 -13.33
C THR A 191 -12.10 11.69 -12.01
N TYR A 192 -12.48 10.41 -12.07
CA TYR A 192 -13.03 9.68 -10.93
C TYR A 192 -12.02 8.79 -10.21
N GLY A 193 -10.82 8.62 -10.76
CA GLY A 193 -9.81 7.69 -10.26
C GLY A 193 -8.91 8.27 -9.18
N VAL A 194 -8.53 7.41 -8.24
CA VAL A 194 -7.52 7.71 -7.22
C VAL A 194 -6.12 7.77 -7.85
N ALA A 195 -5.76 6.79 -8.68
CA ALA A 195 -4.46 6.68 -9.35
C ALA A 195 -4.60 7.08 -10.83
N LYS A 196 -4.37 8.37 -11.13
CA LYS A 196 -4.77 9.02 -12.39
C LYS A 196 -4.20 8.40 -13.66
N ASP A 197 -2.99 7.83 -13.62
CA ASP A 197 -2.29 7.29 -14.78
C ASP A 197 -2.00 5.79 -14.70
N VAL A 198 -2.61 5.07 -13.74
CA VAL A 198 -2.43 3.62 -13.60
C VAL A 198 -2.91 2.88 -14.86
N ASN A 199 -2.19 1.82 -15.25
CA ASN A 199 -2.63 0.93 -16.33
C ASN A 199 -3.74 0.02 -15.82
N LEU A 200 -4.85 -0.08 -16.54
CA LEU A 200 -6.03 -0.86 -16.16
C LEU A 200 -6.16 -2.10 -17.03
N ILE A 201 -6.23 -3.27 -16.44
CA ILE A 201 -6.31 -4.54 -17.16
C ILE A 201 -7.61 -5.26 -16.76
N ALA A 202 -8.51 -5.44 -17.72
CA ALA A 202 -9.75 -6.18 -17.53
C ALA A 202 -9.47 -7.68 -17.38
N VAL A 203 -9.93 -8.25 -16.28
CA VAL A 203 -9.97 -9.69 -16.02
C VAL A 203 -11.43 -10.04 -15.82
N ARG A 204 -12.11 -10.35 -16.94
CA ARG A 204 -13.55 -10.56 -16.92
C ARG A 204 -13.89 -11.96 -16.42
N VAL A 205 -14.54 -12.02 -15.27
CA VAL A 205 -14.96 -13.28 -14.60
C VAL A 205 -16.46 -13.31 -14.31
N LEU A 206 -17.15 -12.18 -14.52
CA LEU A 206 -18.59 -12.04 -14.32
C LEU A 206 -19.29 -11.70 -15.62
N GLY A 207 -20.46 -12.27 -15.84
CA GLY A 207 -21.31 -12.08 -17.02
C GLY A 207 -22.06 -10.75 -17.02
N CYS A 208 -22.92 -10.57 -18.05
CA CYS A 208 -23.73 -9.34 -18.23
C CYS A 208 -24.83 -9.19 -17.16
N ASP A 209 -25.14 -10.23 -16.44
CA ASP A 209 -26.03 -10.22 -15.27
C ASP A 209 -25.31 -9.91 -13.95
N GLY A 210 -23.98 -9.74 -14.00
CA GLY A 210 -23.15 -9.49 -12.83
C GLY A 210 -22.84 -10.75 -12.01
N SER A 211 -23.16 -11.94 -12.52
CA SER A 211 -22.86 -13.20 -11.85
C SER A 211 -21.74 -13.99 -12.56
N GLY A 212 -21.10 -14.87 -11.80
CA GLY A 212 -20.07 -15.78 -12.31
C GLY A 212 -19.92 -17.00 -11.42
N THR A 213 -19.09 -17.94 -11.84
CA THR A 213 -18.80 -19.15 -11.07
C THR A 213 -17.51 -19.00 -10.27
N THR A 214 -17.40 -19.71 -9.14
CA THR A 214 -16.14 -19.78 -8.37
C THR A 214 -14.98 -20.24 -9.25
N GLU A 215 -15.19 -21.21 -10.12
CA GLU A 215 -14.21 -21.71 -11.07
C GLU A 215 -13.74 -20.62 -12.03
N GLY A 216 -14.66 -19.81 -12.60
CA GLY A 216 -14.33 -18.70 -13.48
C GLY A 216 -13.52 -17.60 -12.76
N VAL A 217 -13.88 -17.30 -11.51
CA VAL A 217 -13.10 -16.36 -10.68
C VAL A 217 -11.71 -16.90 -10.37
N ILE A 218 -11.58 -18.18 -10.02
CA ILE A 218 -10.26 -18.82 -9.80
C ILE A 218 -9.41 -18.78 -11.08
N ALA A 219 -10.01 -19.06 -12.26
CA ALA A 219 -9.28 -18.97 -13.53
C ALA A 219 -8.78 -17.54 -13.82
N GLY A 220 -9.58 -16.52 -13.49
CA GLY A 220 -9.14 -15.12 -13.57
C GLY A 220 -7.98 -14.80 -12.64
N VAL A 221 -8.02 -15.27 -11.39
CA VAL A 221 -6.94 -15.11 -10.40
C VAL A 221 -5.68 -15.86 -10.84
N ASP A 222 -5.83 -17.05 -11.39
CA ASP A 222 -4.71 -17.86 -11.93
C ASP A 222 -4.04 -17.13 -13.08
N TRP A 223 -4.82 -16.58 -14.01
CA TRP A 223 -4.30 -15.77 -15.12
C TRP A 223 -3.52 -14.55 -14.60
N VAL A 224 -4.07 -13.80 -13.63
CA VAL A 224 -3.35 -12.67 -13.01
C VAL A 224 -2.03 -13.14 -12.39
N THR A 225 -2.05 -14.26 -11.68
CA THR A 225 -0.85 -14.82 -11.04
C THR A 225 0.27 -15.11 -12.05
N ALA A 226 -0.11 -15.66 -13.20
CA ALA A 226 0.83 -16.04 -14.28
C ALA A 226 1.30 -14.86 -15.13
N ASN A 227 0.48 -13.81 -15.29
CA ASN A 227 0.71 -12.75 -16.28
C ASN A 227 0.93 -11.34 -15.69
N ALA A 228 0.83 -11.17 -14.37
CA ALA A 228 0.94 -9.86 -13.79
C ALA A 228 2.34 -9.25 -13.96
N SER A 229 2.39 -8.10 -14.67
CA SER A 229 3.58 -7.23 -14.73
C SER A 229 3.62 -6.36 -13.48
N LYS A 230 4.70 -6.42 -12.74
CA LYS A 230 4.87 -5.70 -11.45
C LYS A 230 5.56 -4.34 -11.64
N PRO A 231 5.25 -3.37 -10.78
CA PRO A 231 4.35 -3.43 -9.61
C PRO A 231 2.88 -3.60 -10.00
N ALA A 232 2.15 -4.38 -9.20
CA ALA A 232 0.80 -4.82 -9.55
C ALA A 232 -0.16 -4.78 -8.35
N VAL A 233 -1.39 -4.33 -8.60
CA VAL A 233 -2.52 -4.43 -7.69
C VAL A 233 -3.69 -5.10 -8.39
N ALA A 234 -4.45 -5.93 -7.68
CA ALA A 234 -5.70 -6.50 -8.15
C ALA A 234 -6.88 -5.96 -7.31
N ASN A 235 -7.97 -5.64 -8.00
CA ASN A 235 -9.23 -5.26 -7.37
C ASN A 235 -10.25 -6.38 -7.56
N MET A 236 -10.81 -6.89 -6.46
CA MET A 236 -11.89 -7.86 -6.45
C MET A 236 -13.11 -7.27 -5.75
N SER A 237 -13.93 -6.55 -6.51
CA SER A 237 -15.20 -5.99 -6.02
C SER A 237 -16.34 -7.01 -6.10
N LEU A 238 -16.06 -8.24 -5.68
CA LEU A 238 -16.95 -9.39 -5.74
C LEU A 238 -16.78 -10.29 -4.51
N GLY A 239 -17.70 -11.21 -4.32
CA GLY A 239 -17.63 -12.20 -3.26
C GLY A 239 -18.80 -13.18 -3.32
N GLY A 240 -18.66 -14.26 -2.57
CA GLY A 240 -19.65 -15.32 -2.50
C GLY A 240 -19.56 -16.10 -1.20
N SER A 241 -20.24 -17.25 -1.15
CA SER A 241 -20.14 -18.20 -0.04
C SER A 241 -18.69 -18.63 0.18
N ALA A 242 -18.38 -19.06 1.39
CA ALA A 242 -17.05 -19.55 1.77
C ALA A 242 -16.55 -20.64 0.81
N SER A 243 -15.39 -20.41 0.21
CA SER A 243 -14.72 -21.33 -0.72
C SER A 243 -13.23 -21.39 -0.42
N ALA A 244 -12.76 -22.52 0.10
CA ALA A 244 -11.35 -22.72 0.39
C ALA A 244 -10.49 -22.66 -0.89
N ALA A 245 -11.01 -23.16 -2.01
CA ALA A 245 -10.30 -23.13 -3.29
C ALA A 245 -10.06 -21.69 -3.79
N LEU A 246 -11.06 -20.80 -3.66
CA LEU A 246 -10.91 -19.38 -4.02
C LEU A 246 -9.96 -18.67 -3.06
N ASP A 247 -10.07 -18.92 -1.76
CA ASP A 247 -9.17 -18.34 -0.77
C ASP A 247 -7.72 -18.74 -1.03
N ASP A 248 -7.46 -20.01 -1.31
CA ASP A 248 -6.12 -20.52 -1.60
C ASP A 248 -5.55 -19.97 -2.93
N ALA A 249 -6.40 -19.79 -3.96
CA ALA A 249 -5.99 -19.14 -5.20
C ALA A 249 -5.56 -17.71 -4.96
N VAL A 250 -6.33 -16.92 -4.23
CA VAL A 250 -6.02 -15.52 -3.89
C VAL A 250 -4.75 -15.43 -3.04
N LYS A 251 -4.58 -16.29 -2.02
CA LYS A 251 -3.34 -16.34 -1.20
C LYS A 251 -2.10 -16.61 -2.06
N ARG A 252 -2.18 -17.56 -2.98
CA ARG A 252 -1.04 -17.87 -3.88
C ARG A 252 -0.74 -16.71 -4.81
N SER A 253 -1.75 -16.02 -5.32
CA SER A 253 -1.57 -14.84 -6.14
C SER A 253 -0.92 -13.69 -5.35
N ILE A 254 -1.34 -13.46 -4.11
CA ILE A 254 -0.68 -12.51 -3.20
C ILE A 254 0.78 -12.91 -2.95
N ALA A 255 1.06 -14.18 -2.69
CA ALA A 255 2.40 -14.69 -2.50
C ALA A 255 3.29 -14.53 -3.74
N SER A 256 2.71 -14.46 -4.95
CA SER A 256 3.44 -14.14 -6.18
C SER A 256 3.85 -12.67 -6.29
N GLY A 257 3.36 -11.78 -5.40
CA GLY A 257 3.71 -10.36 -5.32
C GLY A 257 2.66 -9.42 -5.90
N VAL A 258 1.40 -9.84 -6.04
CA VAL A 258 0.26 -8.98 -6.43
C VAL A 258 -0.50 -8.57 -5.18
N SER A 259 -0.69 -7.27 -4.94
CA SER A 259 -1.49 -6.76 -3.82
C SER A 259 -2.98 -6.85 -4.18
N TYR A 260 -3.81 -7.37 -3.27
CA TYR A 260 -5.25 -7.52 -3.50
C TYR A 260 -6.07 -6.60 -2.61
N SER A 261 -6.95 -5.79 -3.22
CA SER A 261 -8.03 -5.07 -2.54
C SER A 261 -9.35 -5.81 -2.78
N ILE A 262 -10.07 -6.15 -1.70
CA ILE A 262 -11.22 -7.05 -1.75
C ILE A 262 -12.41 -6.44 -1.01
N ALA A 263 -13.61 -6.54 -1.60
CA ALA A 263 -14.84 -6.06 -0.99
C ALA A 263 -15.26 -6.91 0.22
N ALA A 264 -15.63 -6.26 1.32
CA ALA A 264 -16.15 -6.95 2.52
C ALA A 264 -17.53 -7.63 2.30
N GLY A 265 -18.25 -7.19 1.25
CA GLY A 265 -19.61 -7.64 0.94
C GLY A 265 -20.70 -6.71 1.48
N ASN A 266 -21.91 -6.85 0.90
CA ASN A 266 -23.05 -5.95 1.12
C ASN A 266 -24.21 -6.59 1.89
N GLY A 267 -23.90 -7.51 2.79
CA GLY A 267 -24.90 -8.22 3.57
C GLY A 267 -25.59 -9.37 2.82
N ILE A 268 -26.59 -9.92 3.48
CA ILE A 268 -27.48 -10.94 2.93
C ILE A 268 -28.89 -10.39 2.77
N LEU A 269 -29.69 -10.99 1.90
CA LEU A 269 -31.06 -10.55 1.58
C LEU A 269 -31.06 -9.02 1.30
N ILE A 270 -31.98 -8.27 1.80
CA ILE A 270 -32.14 -6.83 1.59
C ILE A 270 -31.04 -5.96 2.26
N GLY A 271 -29.76 -6.36 2.22
CA GLY A 271 -28.64 -5.57 2.75
C GLY A 271 -28.44 -5.64 4.26
N ILE A 272 -28.83 -6.74 4.90
CA ILE A 272 -28.55 -6.99 6.32
C ILE A 272 -27.06 -7.33 6.46
N PRO A 273 -26.23 -6.49 7.10
CA PRO A 273 -24.79 -6.70 7.18
C PRO A 273 -24.45 -7.92 8.04
N VAL A 274 -23.48 -8.69 7.59
CA VAL A 274 -23.00 -9.91 8.25
C VAL A 274 -21.49 -9.87 8.48
N ASN A 275 -20.96 -10.86 9.21
CA ASN A 275 -19.51 -10.96 9.40
C ASN A 275 -18.83 -11.37 8.09
N ALA A 276 -17.93 -10.51 7.58
CA ALA A 276 -17.18 -10.73 6.35
C ALA A 276 -16.29 -11.99 6.41
N CYS A 277 -15.87 -12.42 7.59
CA CYS A 277 -15.05 -13.63 7.77
C CYS A 277 -15.77 -14.93 7.36
N ASN A 278 -17.05 -14.88 7.11
CA ASN A 278 -17.83 -16.03 6.65
C ASN A 278 -17.92 -16.13 5.12
N TYR A 279 -17.28 -15.22 4.38
CA TYR A 279 -17.41 -15.09 2.92
C TYR A 279 -16.04 -15.07 2.23
N SER A 280 -15.98 -15.63 1.03
CA SER A 280 -14.78 -15.62 0.18
C SER A 280 -14.95 -14.62 -0.98
N PRO A 281 -13.85 -13.92 -1.35
CA PRO A 281 -12.52 -13.97 -0.77
C PRO A 281 -12.29 -12.99 0.42
N ALA A 282 -13.32 -12.30 0.92
CA ALA A 282 -13.21 -11.28 1.98
C ALA A 282 -12.51 -11.76 3.27
N ARG A 283 -12.50 -13.08 3.52
CA ARG A 283 -11.86 -13.69 4.69
C ARG A 283 -10.37 -14.02 4.52
N VAL A 284 -9.78 -13.71 3.36
CA VAL A 284 -8.34 -13.96 3.11
C VAL A 284 -7.50 -12.93 3.88
N PRO A 285 -6.72 -13.33 4.90
CA PRO A 285 -6.06 -12.38 5.79
C PRO A 285 -4.86 -11.65 5.18
N GLU A 286 -4.32 -12.16 4.07
CA GLU A 286 -3.22 -11.55 3.34
C GLU A 286 -3.68 -10.42 2.40
N ALA A 287 -4.98 -10.36 2.08
CA ALA A 287 -5.58 -9.32 1.26
C ALA A 287 -5.90 -8.06 2.08
N ILE A 288 -6.26 -6.98 1.39
CA ILE A 288 -6.79 -5.76 2.00
C ILE A 288 -8.29 -5.79 1.86
N THR A 289 -9.00 -6.16 2.92
CA THR A 289 -10.47 -6.26 2.91
C THR A 289 -11.12 -4.97 3.34
N VAL A 290 -12.02 -4.45 2.51
CA VAL A 290 -12.51 -3.06 2.57
C VAL A 290 -14.01 -2.99 2.85
N GLY A 291 -14.37 -2.31 3.95
CA GLY A 291 -15.74 -1.90 4.25
C GLY A 291 -16.11 -0.55 3.63
N ALA A 292 -17.40 -0.23 3.56
CA ALA A 292 -17.89 1.00 2.96
C ALA A 292 -18.34 2.02 4.00
N THR A 293 -18.01 3.33 3.75
CA THR A 293 -18.58 4.48 4.47
C THR A 293 -19.37 5.39 3.54
N ASP A 294 -20.25 6.21 4.15
CA ASP A 294 -20.87 7.36 3.50
C ASP A 294 -20.02 8.64 3.70
N ARG A 295 -20.48 9.75 3.13
CA ARG A 295 -19.81 11.06 3.18
C ARG A 295 -19.73 11.70 4.58
N THR A 296 -20.36 11.09 5.59
CA THR A 296 -20.32 11.54 7.00
C THR A 296 -19.42 10.63 7.85
N ASP A 297 -18.59 9.81 7.22
CA ASP A 297 -17.73 8.80 7.86
C ASP A 297 -18.52 7.69 8.59
N ARG A 298 -19.80 7.54 8.32
CA ARG A 298 -20.59 6.46 8.90
C ARG A 298 -20.43 5.19 8.05
N ARG A 299 -20.21 4.05 8.70
CA ARG A 299 -20.27 2.76 7.99
C ARG A 299 -21.62 2.63 7.29
N ALA A 300 -21.59 2.32 6.00
CA ALA A 300 -22.81 2.09 5.21
C ALA A 300 -23.65 0.96 5.83
N SER A 301 -24.97 1.15 5.86
CA SER A 301 -25.89 0.21 6.53
C SER A 301 -25.72 -1.23 6.02
N PHE A 302 -25.47 -1.41 4.74
CA PHE A 302 -25.28 -2.69 4.06
C PHE A 302 -23.86 -3.28 4.26
N SER A 303 -22.85 -2.46 4.58
CA SER A 303 -21.46 -2.93 4.62
C SER A 303 -21.26 -4.03 5.65
N ASN A 304 -20.74 -5.16 5.23
CA ASN A 304 -20.28 -6.21 6.11
C ASN A 304 -19.21 -5.67 7.07
N TYR A 305 -18.96 -6.38 8.16
CA TYR A 305 -18.11 -6.00 9.28
C TYR A 305 -17.33 -7.21 9.81
N GLY A 306 -16.47 -6.98 10.79
CA GLY A 306 -15.75 -8.04 11.50
C GLY A 306 -14.24 -7.89 11.42
N SER A 307 -13.54 -8.81 12.07
CA SER A 307 -12.06 -8.78 12.22
C SER A 307 -11.29 -9.07 10.93
N CYS A 308 -11.99 -9.51 9.87
CA CYS A 308 -11.38 -9.72 8.56
C CYS A 308 -11.27 -8.44 7.72
N LEU A 309 -11.87 -7.33 8.18
CA LEU A 309 -11.65 -6.03 7.53
C LEU A 309 -10.30 -5.45 7.95
N ASP A 310 -9.66 -4.76 7.04
CA ASP A 310 -8.45 -3.97 7.29
C ASP A 310 -8.75 -2.49 7.50
N LEU A 311 -9.69 -1.95 6.71
CA LEU A 311 -10.09 -0.55 6.76
C LEU A 311 -11.45 -0.34 6.08
N PHE A 312 -11.92 0.89 6.16
CA PHE A 312 -13.09 1.39 5.44
C PHE A 312 -12.67 2.45 4.41
N ALA A 313 -13.47 2.58 3.34
CA ALA A 313 -13.29 3.61 2.33
C ALA A 313 -14.66 4.11 1.82
N PRO A 314 -14.72 5.26 1.10
CA PRO A 314 -15.94 5.78 0.50
C PRO A 314 -16.63 4.75 -0.40
N GLY A 315 -17.90 4.44 -0.11
CA GLY A 315 -18.63 3.40 -0.84
C GLY A 315 -20.12 3.67 -1.04
N VAL A 316 -20.63 4.83 -0.62
CA VAL A 316 -22.03 5.23 -0.80
C VAL A 316 -22.13 6.37 -1.81
N ASP A 317 -23.02 6.24 -2.80
CA ASP A 317 -23.25 7.24 -3.85
C ASP A 317 -21.94 7.66 -4.55
N ILE A 318 -21.18 6.69 -4.98
CA ILE A 318 -19.94 6.90 -5.72
C ILE A 318 -20.24 7.02 -7.20
N THR A 319 -19.84 8.14 -7.79
CA THR A 319 -19.93 8.41 -9.22
C THR A 319 -18.65 7.98 -9.92
N SER A 320 -18.78 7.23 -11.02
CA SER A 320 -17.65 6.80 -11.84
C SER A 320 -18.09 6.50 -13.29
N ALA A 321 -17.15 6.07 -14.14
CA ALA A 321 -17.39 5.67 -15.52
C ALA A 321 -18.44 4.55 -15.63
N TRP A 322 -19.18 4.49 -16.74
CA TRP A 322 -20.19 3.48 -16.99
C TRP A 322 -20.14 2.95 -18.42
N LYS A 323 -20.72 1.75 -18.65
CA LYS A 323 -20.61 1.01 -19.92
C LYS A 323 -21.38 1.60 -21.12
N ASP A 324 -22.37 2.46 -20.91
CA ASP A 324 -23.39 2.78 -21.93
C ASP A 324 -22.82 3.65 -23.07
N SER A 325 -21.77 4.43 -22.82
CA SER A 325 -21.02 5.16 -23.84
C SER A 325 -19.59 5.46 -23.36
N ASP A 326 -18.76 6.04 -24.21
CA ASP A 326 -17.38 6.40 -23.85
C ASP A 326 -17.28 7.59 -22.87
N SER A 327 -18.40 8.22 -22.54
CA SER A 327 -18.51 9.31 -21.56
C SER A 327 -19.60 9.09 -20.51
N ALA A 328 -20.25 7.90 -20.52
CA ALA A 328 -21.32 7.60 -19.58
C ALA A 328 -20.80 7.48 -18.16
N THR A 329 -21.58 7.98 -17.20
CA THR A 329 -21.31 7.82 -15.77
C THR A 329 -22.49 7.22 -15.06
N ASN A 330 -22.26 6.63 -13.90
CA ASN A 330 -23.31 6.15 -13.01
C ASN A 330 -22.91 6.40 -11.55
N THR A 331 -23.90 6.51 -10.67
CA THR A 331 -23.71 6.67 -9.23
C THR A 331 -24.33 5.50 -8.52
N ILE A 332 -23.50 4.69 -7.89
CA ILE A 332 -23.93 3.46 -7.19
C ILE A 332 -23.25 3.33 -5.83
N SER A 333 -23.77 2.42 -5.01
CA SER A 333 -23.29 2.19 -3.64
C SER A 333 -22.93 0.72 -3.41
N GLY A 334 -21.89 0.46 -2.65
CA GLY A 334 -21.45 -0.89 -2.29
C GLY A 334 -20.05 -0.88 -1.67
N THR A 335 -19.69 -1.96 -0.98
CA THR A 335 -18.28 -2.23 -0.65
C THR A 335 -17.45 -2.39 -1.92
N SER A 336 -18.09 -2.77 -3.03
CA SER A 336 -17.52 -2.79 -4.38
C SER A 336 -17.02 -1.41 -4.85
N MET A 337 -17.57 -0.30 -4.33
CA MET A 337 -17.13 1.07 -4.65
C MET A 337 -16.08 1.56 -3.66
N ALA A 338 -16.06 1.02 -2.45
CA ALA A 338 -15.02 1.30 -1.45
C ALA A 338 -13.68 0.64 -1.83
N THR A 339 -13.74 -0.59 -2.30
CA THR A 339 -12.58 -1.41 -2.69
C THR A 339 -11.66 -0.74 -3.72
N PRO A 340 -12.15 -0.16 -4.83
CA PRO A 340 -11.30 0.47 -5.83
C PRO A 340 -10.63 1.77 -5.33
N HIS A 341 -11.19 2.50 -4.38
CA HIS A 341 -10.47 3.60 -3.72
C HIS A 341 -9.21 3.07 -3.03
N THR A 342 -9.31 1.92 -2.37
CA THR A 342 -8.17 1.27 -1.70
C THR A 342 -7.18 0.69 -2.72
N ALA A 343 -7.65 0.09 -3.81
CA ALA A 343 -6.78 -0.39 -4.89
C ALA A 343 -5.99 0.75 -5.55
N GLY A 344 -6.66 1.89 -5.78
CA GLY A 344 -6.01 3.10 -6.29
C GLY A 344 -4.95 3.65 -5.31
N ALA A 345 -5.25 3.71 -4.01
CA ALA A 345 -4.28 4.11 -3.00
C ALA A 345 -3.09 3.13 -2.92
N ALA A 346 -3.33 1.82 -3.06
CA ALA A 346 -2.27 0.82 -3.16
C ALA A 346 -1.38 1.05 -4.41
N ALA A 347 -1.99 1.44 -5.54
CA ALA A 347 -1.25 1.80 -6.74
C ALA A 347 -0.39 3.06 -6.54
N LEU A 348 -0.90 4.10 -5.85
CA LEU A 348 -0.11 5.30 -5.51
C LEU A 348 1.09 4.95 -4.61
N TYR A 349 0.90 4.08 -3.61
CA TYR A 349 1.99 3.62 -2.77
C TYR A 349 3.03 2.84 -3.58
N LEU A 350 2.58 1.89 -4.41
CA LEU A 350 3.45 1.10 -5.30
C LEU A 350 4.20 1.94 -6.33
N ALA A 351 3.62 3.04 -6.80
CA ALA A 351 4.29 3.96 -7.73
C ALA A 351 5.61 4.49 -7.18
N ASN A 352 5.63 4.78 -5.88
CA ASN A 352 6.80 5.27 -5.16
C ASN A 352 7.63 4.13 -4.53
N ASN A 353 7.05 2.93 -4.36
CA ASN A 353 7.67 1.76 -3.73
C ASN A 353 7.51 0.52 -4.62
N PRO A 354 8.10 0.49 -5.83
CA PRO A 354 7.78 -0.52 -6.85
C PRO A 354 8.22 -1.95 -6.49
N THR A 355 9.06 -2.11 -5.49
CA THR A 355 9.54 -3.40 -4.98
C THR A 355 8.86 -3.82 -3.67
N ALA A 356 7.88 -3.04 -3.18
CA ALA A 356 7.19 -3.37 -1.94
C ALA A 356 6.39 -4.67 -2.09
N SER A 357 6.51 -5.54 -1.10
CA SER A 357 5.71 -6.76 -1.03
C SER A 357 4.24 -6.44 -0.73
N PRO A 358 3.29 -7.34 -1.06
CA PRO A 358 1.88 -7.15 -0.73
C PRO A 358 1.61 -6.89 0.76
N ALA A 359 2.37 -7.53 1.64
CA ALA A 359 2.29 -7.27 3.09
C ALA A 359 2.73 -5.84 3.43
N GLN A 360 3.83 -5.35 2.84
CA GLN A 360 4.27 -3.96 3.04
C GLN A 360 3.25 -2.94 2.50
N VAL A 361 2.62 -3.23 1.35
CA VAL A 361 1.53 -2.39 0.81
C VAL A 361 0.36 -2.35 1.78
N ARG A 362 -0.12 -3.52 2.24
CA ARG A 362 -1.22 -3.62 3.21
C ARG A 362 -0.90 -2.85 4.50
N ASP A 363 0.26 -3.09 5.08
CA ASP A 363 0.69 -2.44 6.32
C ASP A 363 0.81 -0.92 6.15
N ALA A 364 1.32 -0.45 5.01
CA ALA A 364 1.41 0.97 4.71
C ALA A 364 0.03 1.63 4.66
N LEU A 365 -0.95 1.03 3.96
CA LEU A 365 -2.31 1.56 3.87
C LEU A 365 -2.99 1.55 5.24
N VAL A 366 -2.90 0.46 5.99
CA VAL A 366 -3.53 0.31 7.31
C VAL A 366 -2.91 1.26 8.34
N ASN A 367 -1.60 1.46 8.31
CA ASN A 367 -0.90 2.37 9.22
C ASN A 367 -1.14 3.83 8.85
N ASN A 368 -1.25 4.16 7.55
CA ASN A 368 -1.56 5.51 7.09
C ASN A 368 -3.05 5.87 7.23
N ALA A 369 -3.94 4.89 7.38
CA ALA A 369 -5.37 5.13 7.55
C ALA A 369 -5.67 5.98 8.78
N THR A 370 -6.70 6.83 8.68
CA THR A 370 -7.13 7.70 9.77
C THR A 370 -7.92 6.90 10.80
N SER A 371 -7.40 6.80 12.02
CA SER A 371 -8.03 6.04 13.11
C SER A 371 -9.17 6.82 13.78
N GLY A 372 -10.21 6.10 14.24
CA GLY A 372 -11.27 6.64 15.09
C GLY A 372 -12.30 7.51 14.39
N LYS A 373 -12.31 7.56 13.04
CA LYS A 373 -13.25 8.41 12.29
C LYS A 373 -14.53 7.70 11.87
N VAL A 374 -14.48 6.39 11.67
CA VAL A 374 -15.67 5.65 11.24
C VAL A 374 -16.68 5.56 12.37
N THR A 375 -17.88 6.09 12.15
CA THR A 375 -18.98 5.94 13.11
C THR A 375 -19.70 4.62 12.87
N ASN A 376 -20.03 3.93 13.97
CA ASN A 376 -20.69 2.60 13.96
C ASN A 376 -19.95 1.53 13.10
N PRO A 377 -18.65 1.31 13.29
CA PRO A 377 -17.89 0.31 12.50
C PRO A 377 -18.35 -1.13 12.76
N ARG A 378 -19.15 -1.39 13.79
CA ARG A 378 -19.55 -2.69 14.34
C ARG A 378 -18.41 -3.41 15.08
N ALA A 379 -18.81 -4.30 15.98
CA ALA A 379 -17.88 -5.08 16.79
C ALA A 379 -16.91 -5.91 15.95
N GLY A 380 -15.64 -5.92 16.35
CA GLY A 380 -14.55 -6.64 15.69
C GLY A 380 -13.96 -5.93 14.47
N SER A 381 -14.62 -4.91 13.90
CA SER A 381 -14.04 -4.15 12.78
C SER A 381 -12.97 -3.15 13.25
N PRO A 382 -11.91 -2.95 12.47
CA PRO A 382 -10.97 -1.87 12.73
C PRO A 382 -11.66 -0.52 12.49
N ASN A 383 -11.40 0.48 13.35
CA ASN A 383 -11.87 1.84 13.11
C ASN A 383 -10.78 2.63 12.37
N LYS A 384 -10.60 2.31 11.10
CA LYS A 384 -9.59 2.88 10.20
C LYS A 384 -10.26 3.31 8.90
N LEU A 385 -10.09 4.57 8.51
CA LEU A 385 -10.61 5.12 7.27
C LEU A 385 -9.46 5.40 6.31
N LEU A 386 -9.58 4.97 5.06
CA LEU A 386 -8.57 5.13 4.03
C LEU A 386 -8.05 6.57 3.94
N HIS A 387 -6.74 6.72 3.83
CA HIS A 387 -6.07 7.97 3.50
C HIS A 387 -4.99 7.69 2.45
N SER A 388 -4.99 8.45 1.35
CA SER A 388 -4.22 8.14 0.13
C SER A 388 -2.91 8.91 -0.02
N LEU A 389 -2.63 9.90 0.82
CA LEU A 389 -1.36 10.63 0.82
C LEU A 389 -0.34 9.92 1.74
N PHE A 390 0.78 9.46 1.14
CA PHE A 390 1.86 8.73 1.83
C PHE A 390 3.10 9.60 1.98
#